data_0a30f6faac62deddd222aea56868eafb
#
_entry.id   0a30f6faac62deddd222aea56868eafb
#
_cell.length_a   1.000
_cell.length_b   1.000
_cell.length_c   1.000
_cell.angle_alpha   90.00
_cell.angle_beta   90.00
_cell.angle_gamma   90.00
#
_symmetry.space_group_name_H-M   'P 1'
#
loop_
_entity.id
_entity.type
_entity.pdbx_description
1 polymer ?
#
loop_
_entity_poly.entity_id
_entity_poly.type
_entity_poly.pdbx_seq_one_letter_code
_entity_poly.pdbx_strand_id
1 'polypeptide(L)'
;MKKSLLFLCTVVCWYSCNNAADKSTTTDTTKTAVAEKKMIDLPYTATYSSSFTDDVPDADLKMVLMTYKDWADGNIQGLVGSVADTLAIDAWDGTSMQMPKAGLIKMWTSFRDSLSSVKVEMQGWQKMHSTDKNDNFILTWYKEYDTFKNGKVDSASWHDINQVKDGKIIWYSQYKRPMKKK
;
A
#
# COMPACT_ATOMS: atom_id res chain seq x y z
N MET A 1 -31.98 0.80 51.77
CA MET A 1 -31.88 2.18 52.32
C MET A 1 -31.39 3.03 51.14
N LYS A 2 -32.33 3.76 50.48
CA LYS A 2 -32.48 5.22 50.42
C LYS A 2 -31.15 5.93 50.04
N LYS A 3 -30.98 6.68 48.94
CA LYS A 3 -31.79 7.85 48.54
C LYS A 3 -31.56 8.19 47.06
N SER A 4 -32.66 8.54 46.39
CA SER A 4 -32.76 9.34 45.17
C SER A 4 -32.18 10.75 45.39
N LEU A 5 -31.63 11.34 44.34
CA LEU A 5 -31.62 12.79 44.17
C LEU A 5 -31.86 13.16 42.71
N LEU A 6 -33.08 13.59 42.43
CA LEU A 6 -33.48 14.34 41.25
C LEU A 6 -32.82 15.72 41.32
N PHE A 7 -32.29 16.21 40.22
CA PHE A 7 -32.04 17.65 40.01
C PHE A 7 -32.70 18.07 38.70
N LEU A 8 -33.78 18.82 38.92
CA LEU A 8 -34.60 19.53 37.94
C LEU A 8 -34.10 20.97 37.90
N CYS A 9 -33.73 21.51 36.74
CA CYS A 9 -33.61 22.95 36.53
C CYS A 9 -33.78 23.29 35.04
N THR A 10 -34.96 23.67 34.72
CA THR A 10 -35.52 24.98 34.31
C THR A 10 -35.01 25.56 32.99
N VAL A 11 -35.97 25.51 32.06
CA VAL A 11 -36.06 26.21 30.78
C VAL A 11 -36.11 27.73 31.04
N VAL A 12 -35.30 28.50 30.31
CA VAL A 12 -35.52 29.90 30.09
C VAL A 12 -35.55 30.18 28.59
N CYS A 13 -36.80 30.34 28.11
CA CYS A 13 -37.10 30.92 26.80
C CYS A 13 -36.85 32.43 26.84
N TRP A 14 -36.02 32.93 25.94
CA TRP A 14 -36.06 34.34 25.60
C TRP A 14 -36.54 34.47 24.15
N TYR A 15 -37.80 34.82 24.03
CA TYR A 15 -38.34 35.39 22.78
C TYR A 15 -37.91 36.84 22.71
N SER A 16 -37.32 37.23 21.61
CA SER A 16 -37.27 38.60 21.16
C SER A 16 -37.62 38.66 19.69
N CYS A 17 -38.84 39.05 19.43
CA CYS A 17 -39.28 39.55 18.13
C CYS A 17 -38.79 41.01 18.01
N ASN A 18 -38.24 41.44 16.90
CA ASN A 18 -38.79 42.56 16.12
C ASN A 18 -38.09 42.84 14.80
N ASN A 19 -38.95 42.90 13.86
CA ASN A 19 -39.13 43.84 12.75
C ASN A 19 -38.33 43.69 11.45
N ALA A 20 -39.17 43.53 10.49
CA ALA A 20 -38.99 43.57 9.07
C ALA A 20 -38.26 44.84 8.56
N ALA A 21 -37.34 44.62 7.65
CA ALA A 21 -37.13 45.52 6.48
C ALA A 21 -36.48 44.69 5.38
N ASP A 22 -37.22 44.65 4.32
CA ASP A 22 -36.97 44.19 2.99
C ASP A 22 -35.57 44.63 2.46
N LYS A 23 -34.75 43.67 2.00
CA LYS A 23 -33.83 43.92 0.90
C LYS A 23 -33.19 42.63 0.39
N SER A 24 -33.56 42.33 -0.86
CA SER A 24 -32.71 41.79 -1.90
C SER A 24 -31.84 40.58 -1.58
N THR A 25 -32.34 39.43 -1.95
CA THR A 25 -31.63 38.16 -2.10
C THR A 25 -30.48 38.33 -3.10
N THR A 26 -29.28 38.53 -2.65
CA THR A 26 -28.09 38.24 -3.44
C THR A 26 -27.61 36.87 -3.03
N THR A 27 -27.95 35.89 -3.84
CA THR A 27 -27.40 34.52 -3.71
C THR A 27 -25.93 34.59 -4.05
N ASP A 28 -25.10 34.70 -3.01
CA ASP A 28 -23.65 34.61 -3.15
C ASP A 28 -23.29 33.13 -3.41
N THR A 29 -23.35 32.79 -4.69
CA THR A 29 -22.83 31.50 -5.16
C THR A 29 -21.32 31.61 -5.11
N THR A 30 -20.74 31.24 -3.98
CA THR A 30 -19.29 31.05 -3.86
C THR A 30 -18.90 29.93 -4.81
N LYS A 31 -18.68 30.28 -6.08
CA LYS A 31 -17.94 29.43 -7.01
C LYS A 31 -16.56 29.22 -6.41
N THR A 32 -16.36 28.07 -5.77
CA THR A 32 -15.01 27.58 -5.50
C THR A 32 -14.31 27.50 -6.84
N ALA A 33 -13.47 28.49 -7.11
CA ALA A 33 -12.61 28.48 -8.28
C ALA A 33 -11.70 27.25 -8.14
N VAL A 34 -11.99 26.22 -8.91
CA VAL A 34 -11.05 25.13 -9.16
C VAL A 34 -9.86 25.80 -9.80
N ALA A 35 -8.77 25.93 -9.04
CA ALA A 35 -7.52 26.48 -9.56
C ALA A 35 -7.13 25.63 -10.77
N GLU A 36 -7.14 26.20 -11.95
CA GLU A 36 -6.63 25.57 -13.16
C GLU A 36 -5.19 25.10 -12.85
N LYS A 37 -5.00 23.79 -12.82
CA LYS A 37 -3.69 23.18 -12.64
C LYS A 37 -2.86 23.57 -13.86
N LYS A 38 -1.98 24.58 -13.68
CA LYS A 38 -1.08 25.05 -14.74
C LYS A 38 -0.32 23.82 -15.26
N MET A 39 -0.57 23.43 -16.50
CA MET A 39 0.15 22.34 -17.14
C MET A 39 1.62 22.73 -17.22
N ILE A 40 2.46 21.93 -16.57
CA ILE A 40 3.91 22.08 -16.65
C ILE A 40 4.33 21.43 -17.98
N ASP A 41 5.14 22.13 -18.77
CA ASP A 41 5.77 21.57 -19.95
C ASP A 41 6.85 20.57 -19.51
N LEU A 42 6.58 19.28 -19.73
CA LEU A 42 7.47 18.19 -19.34
C LEU A 42 8.22 17.64 -20.55
N PRO A 43 9.52 17.32 -20.43
CA PRO A 43 10.35 16.85 -21.55
C PRO A 43 9.97 15.44 -22.03
N TYR A 44 9.13 14.70 -21.28
CA TYR A 44 8.71 13.35 -21.60
C TYR A 44 7.22 13.15 -21.33
N THR A 45 6.61 12.30 -22.15
CA THR A 45 5.27 11.77 -21.92
C THR A 45 5.40 10.36 -21.31
N ALA A 46 4.73 10.10 -20.19
CA ALA A 46 4.71 8.77 -19.59
C ALA A 46 3.98 7.77 -20.50
N THR A 47 4.59 6.63 -20.76
CA THR A 47 4.01 5.56 -21.59
C THR A 47 2.98 4.72 -20.85
N TYR A 48 3.01 4.70 -19.52
CA TYR A 48 2.07 3.98 -18.68
C TYR A 48 1.09 4.96 -18.00
N SER A 49 1.54 5.68 -16.98
CA SER A 49 0.75 6.66 -16.24
C SER A 49 1.62 7.77 -15.67
N SER A 50 1.07 8.98 -15.63
CA SER A 50 1.68 10.13 -14.94
C SER A 50 0.77 10.71 -13.85
N SER A 51 -0.36 10.04 -13.57
CA SER A 51 -1.37 10.51 -12.63
C SER A 51 -1.59 9.47 -11.54
N PHE A 52 -1.06 9.76 -10.35
CA PHE A 52 -1.10 8.86 -9.20
C PHE A 52 -1.63 9.57 -7.96
N THR A 53 -2.35 8.81 -7.14
CA THR A 53 -2.77 9.14 -5.78
C THR A 53 -2.31 8.05 -4.81
N ASP A 54 -2.58 8.21 -3.53
CA ASP A 54 -2.34 7.20 -2.48
C ASP A 54 -3.62 6.42 -2.10
N ASP A 55 -4.66 6.52 -2.92
CA ASP A 55 -5.96 5.90 -2.67
C ASP A 55 -5.94 4.39 -2.97
N VAL A 56 -5.18 3.66 -2.18
CA VAL A 56 -5.12 2.19 -2.16
C VAL A 56 -5.64 1.71 -0.82
N PRO A 57 -6.51 0.67 -0.76
CA PRO A 57 -7.02 0.13 0.50
C PRO A 57 -5.92 -0.26 1.49
N ASP A 58 -6.07 0.09 2.76
CA ASP A 58 -5.11 -0.31 3.80
C ASP A 58 -5.05 -1.83 3.98
N ALA A 59 -6.11 -2.55 3.63
CA ALA A 59 -6.12 -4.00 3.61
C ALA A 59 -5.11 -4.57 2.61
N ASP A 60 -4.99 -3.95 1.41
CA ASP A 60 -4.03 -4.34 0.39
C ASP A 60 -2.59 -4.06 0.84
N LEU A 61 -2.35 -2.88 1.44
CA LEU A 61 -1.07 -2.57 2.04
C LEU A 61 -0.68 -3.61 3.10
N LYS A 62 -1.60 -3.90 4.04
CA LYS A 62 -1.37 -4.90 5.08
C LYS A 62 -1.06 -6.27 4.50
N MET A 63 -1.82 -6.70 3.49
CA MET A 63 -1.62 -7.98 2.82
C MET A 63 -0.22 -8.06 2.19
N VAL A 64 0.21 -7.03 1.46
CA VAL A 64 1.56 -7.00 0.87
C VAL A 64 2.64 -7.02 1.96
N LEU A 65 2.52 -6.22 3.03
CA LEU A 65 3.51 -6.23 4.11
C LEU A 65 3.57 -7.57 4.85
N MET A 66 2.45 -8.29 4.95
CA MET A 66 2.43 -9.64 5.53
C MET A 66 3.22 -10.65 4.71
N THR A 67 3.35 -10.50 3.38
CA THR A 67 4.15 -11.42 2.56
C THR A 67 5.62 -11.42 2.95
N TYR A 68 6.18 -10.27 3.33
CA TYR A 68 7.57 -10.17 3.80
C TYR A 68 7.77 -10.87 5.15
N LYS A 69 6.76 -10.78 6.03
CA LYS A 69 6.76 -11.49 7.30
C LYS A 69 6.64 -12.99 7.09
N ASP A 70 5.69 -13.43 6.25
CA ASP A 70 5.50 -14.84 5.90
C ASP A 70 6.77 -15.44 5.29
N TRP A 71 7.45 -14.70 4.42
CA TRP A 71 8.75 -15.09 3.86
C TRP A 71 9.81 -15.26 4.95
N ALA A 72 9.98 -14.27 5.83
CA ALA A 72 10.94 -14.32 6.93
C ALA A 72 10.67 -15.49 7.89
N ASP A 73 9.39 -15.75 8.19
CA ASP A 73 8.95 -16.83 9.09
C ASP A 73 8.95 -18.22 8.39
N GLY A 74 9.12 -18.27 7.06
CA GLY A 74 9.02 -19.51 6.29
C GLY A 74 7.60 -20.00 6.08
N ASN A 75 6.59 -19.14 6.25
CA ASN A 75 5.18 -19.44 6.02
C ASN A 75 4.82 -19.34 4.51
N ILE A 76 5.26 -20.33 3.74
CA ILE A 76 5.02 -20.35 2.29
C ILE A 76 3.52 -20.39 1.95
N GLN A 77 2.68 -20.98 2.78
CA GLN A 77 1.24 -21.01 2.54
C GLN A 77 0.59 -19.64 2.71
N GLY A 78 1.02 -18.85 3.70
CA GLY A 78 0.60 -17.45 3.86
C GLY A 78 1.01 -16.60 2.68
N LEU A 79 2.27 -16.71 2.26
CA LEU A 79 2.82 -16.01 1.10
C LEU A 79 2.01 -16.33 -0.19
N VAL A 80 1.80 -17.61 -0.49
CA VAL A 80 1.01 -18.05 -1.66
C VAL A 80 -0.47 -17.67 -1.54
N GLY A 81 -1.00 -17.61 -0.32
CA GLY A 81 -2.35 -17.13 -0.05
C GLY A 81 -2.59 -15.68 -0.48
N SER A 82 -1.54 -14.87 -0.51
CA SER A 82 -1.60 -13.43 -0.86
C SER A 82 -1.46 -13.15 -2.36
N VAL A 83 -1.11 -14.12 -3.18
CA VAL A 83 -0.96 -13.94 -4.64
C VAL A 83 -2.15 -14.52 -5.42
N ALA A 84 -2.31 -14.06 -6.66
CA ALA A 84 -3.30 -14.60 -7.61
C ALA A 84 -2.96 -16.04 -8.03
N ASP A 85 -3.88 -16.72 -8.68
CA ASP A 85 -3.70 -18.12 -9.13
C ASP A 85 -2.53 -18.27 -10.12
N THR A 86 -2.26 -17.23 -10.89
CA THR A 86 -1.03 -17.05 -11.69
C THR A 86 -0.43 -15.70 -11.34
N LEU A 87 0.85 -15.70 -10.99
CA LEU A 87 1.62 -14.51 -10.65
C LEU A 87 2.60 -14.19 -11.77
N ALA A 88 2.60 -12.94 -12.23
CA ALA A 88 3.65 -12.42 -13.10
C ALA A 88 4.79 -11.87 -12.23
N ILE A 89 6.03 -12.17 -12.60
CA ILE A 89 7.23 -11.83 -11.86
C ILE A 89 8.28 -11.26 -12.81
N ASP A 90 8.76 -10.06 -12.49
CA ASP A 90 9.96 -9.50 -13.08
C ASP A 90 11.06 -9.53 -12.02
N ALA A 91 11.94 -10.51 -12.12
CA ALA A 91 12.99 -10.74 -11.15
C ALA A 91 14.14 -9.74 -11.32
N TRP A 92 14.89 -9.54 -10.25
CA TRP A 92 16.03 -8.62 -10.18
C TRP A 92 17.17 -8.90 -11.18
N ASP A 93 17.24 -10.10 -11.72
CA ASP A 93 18.24 -10.53 -12.69
C ASP A 93 17.82 -10.31 -14.17
N GLY A 94 16.64 -9.69 -14.36
CA GLY A 94 16.07 -9.41 -15.68
C GLY A 94 15.20 -10.55 -16.22
N THR A 95 14.99 -11.62 -15.46
CA THR A 95 14.09 -12.71 -15.85
C THR A 95 12.63 -12.30 -15.63
N SER A 96 11.79 -12.44 -16.67
CA SER A 96 10.33 -12.26 -16.58
C SER A 96 9.66 -13.62 -16.74
N MET A 97 8.70 -13.92 -15.86
CA MET A 97 7.98 -15.18 -15.87
C MET A 97 6.53 -15.04 -15.42
N GLN A 98 5.68 -15.99 -15.81
CA GLN A 98 4.36 -16.19 -15.24
C GLN A 98 4.30 -17.58 -14.62
N MET A 99 3.87 -17.68 -13.38
CA MET A 99 3.92 -18.93 -12.64
C MET A 99 2.61 -19.18 -11.89
N PRO A 100 2.00 -20.37 -12.04
CA PRO A 100 0.85 -20.77 -11.25
C PRO A 100 1.25 -21.06 -9.80
N LYS A 101 0.31 -20.97 -8.86
CA LYS A 101 0.54 -21.20 -7.43
C LYS A 101 1.32 -22.47 -7.11
N ALA A 102 1.03 -23.58 -7.79
CA ALA A 102 1.76 -24.83 -7.57
C ALA A 102 3.26 -24.70 -7.89
N GLY A 103 3.60 -23.96 -8.94
CA GLY A 103 4.99 -23.64 -9.29
C GLY A 103 5.65 -22.74 -8.26
N LEU A 104 4.92 -21.70 -7.79
CA LEU A 104 5.38 -20.79 -6.76
C LEU A 104 5.68 -21.51 -5.45
N ILE A 105 4.78 -22.40 -5.00
CA ILE A 105 5.01 -23.21 -3.80
C ILE A 105 6.31 -23.99 -3.92
N LYS A 106 6.49 -24.70 -5.04
CA LYS A 106 7.70 -25.49 -5.27
C LYS A 106 8.97 -24.64 -5.26
N MET A 107 8.95 -23.54 -6.01
CA MET A 107 10.10 -22.63 -6.13
C MET A 107 10.45 -21.99 -4.78
N TRP A 108 9.49 -21.39 -4.11
CA TRP A 108 9.74 -20.68 -2.84
C TRP A 108 10.08 -21.64 -1.71
N THR A 109 9.44 -22.82 -1.62
CA THR A 109 9.82 -23.84 -0.64
C THR A 109 11.26 -24.29 -0.86
N SER A 110 11.62 -24.64 -2.10
CA SER A 110 12.97 -25.10 -2.43
C SER A 110 14.05 -24.07 -2.04
N PHE A 111 13.80 -22.80 -2.34
CA PHE A 111 14.75 -21.75 -1.98
C PHE A 111 14.77 -21.52 -0.44
N ARG A 112 13.60 -21.41 0.19
CA ARG A 112 13.49 -21.19 1.64
C ARG A 112 14.11 -22.32 2.45
N ASP A 113 14.00 -23.57 1.98
CA ASP A 113 14.61 -24.74 2.61
C ASP A 113 16.15 -24.74 2.57
N SER A 114 16.74 -23.96 1.69
CA SER A 114 18.21 -23.78 1.67
C SER A 114 18.71 -22.82 2.75
N LEU A 115 17.80 -22.04 3.35
CA LEU A 115 18.10 -21.02 4.34
C LEU A 115 17.87 -21.55 5.78
N SER A 116 18.74 -21.16 6.69
CA SER A 116 18.57 -21.35 8.14
C SER A 116 17.79 -20.21 8.78
N SER A 117 17.93 -18.99 8.26
CA SER A 117 17.15 -17.82 8.69
C SER A 117 17.05 -16.79 7.59
N VAL A 118 15.95 -16.03 7.65
CA VAL A 118 15.74 -14.81 6.87
C VAL A 118 15.38 -13.69 7.82
N LYS A 119 16.01 -12.53 7.65
CA LYS A 119 15.66 -11.32 8.38
C LYS A 119 15.32 -10.23 7.40
N VAL A 120 14.13 -9.66 7.53
CA VAL A 120 13.67 -8.51 6.76
C VAL A 120 13.64 -7.27 7.67
N GLU A 121 14.29 -6.21 7.23
CA GLU A 121 14.23 -4.89 7.85
C GLU A 121 13.49 -3.94 6.91
N MET A 122 12.19 -3.80 7.10
CA MET A 122 11.37 -2.89 6.31
C MET A 122 11.80 -1.46 6.57
N GLN A 123 12.17 -0.72 5.51
CA GLN A 123 12.62 0.66 5.59
C GLN A 123 11.51 1.66 5.25
N GLY A 124 10.58 1.27 4.37
CA GLY A 124 9.47 2.11 3.99
C GLY A 124 8.55 1.44 2.97
N TRP A 125 7.41 2.06 2.77
CA TRP A 125 6.44 1.67 1.74
C TRP A 125 5.70 2.89 1.24
N GLN A 126 5.07 2.75 0.07
CA GLN A 126 4.19 3.75 -0.49
C GLN A 126 3.00 3.07 -1.18
N LYS A 127 1.81 3.60 -0.97
CA LYS A 127 0.60 3.28 -1.72
C LYS A 127 0.61 4.12 -3.00
N MET A 128 0.24 3.54 -4.14
CA MET A 128 0.20 4.24 -5.40
C MET A 128 -0.95 3.72 -6.27
N HIS A 129 -1.96 4.57 -6.50
CA HIS A 129 -3.09 4.29 -7.37
C HIS A 129 -2.95 5.09 -8.67
N SER A 130 -2.91 4.40 -9.81
CA SER A 130 -2.91 5.04 -11.13
C SER A 130 -4.34 5.42 -11.50
N THR A 131 -4.63 6.72 -11.55
CA THR A 131 -6.01 7.22 -11.75
C THR A 131 -6.50 7.07 -13.19
N ASP A 132 -5.60 6.96 -14.16
CA ASP A 132 -5.90 6.79 -15.59
C ASP A 132 -5.92 5.32 -16.04
N LYS A 133 -5.32 4.39 -15.24
CA LYS A 133 -5.33 2.95 -15.50
C LYS A 133 -6.19 2.17 -14.52
N ASN A 134 -6.55 2.81 -13.39
CA ASN A 134 -7.27 2.17 -12.29
C ASN A 134 -6.51 0.96 -11.71
N ASP A 135 -5.20 1.08 -11.61
CA ASP A 135 -4.31 0.05 -11.07
C ASP A 135 -3.75 0.46 -9.71
N ASN A 136 -3.70 -0.48 -8.79
CA ASN A 136 -3.16 -0.30 -7.45
C ASN A 136 -1.78 -0.93 -7.32
N PHE A 137 -0.86 -0.18 -6.70
CA PHE A 137 0.50 -0.64 -6.42
C PHE A 137 0.87 -0.37 -4.97
N ILE A 138 1.66 -1.28 -4.41
CA ILE A 138 2.37 -1.08 -3.15
C ILE A 138 3.86 -1.18 -3.45
N LEU A 139 4.57 -0.09 -3.22
CA LEU A 139 6.02 -0.02 -3.34
C LEU A 139 6.63 -0.26 -1.97
N THR A 140 7.74 -0.99 -1.91
CA THR A 140 8.43 -1.28 -0.66
C THR A 140 9.93 -1.11 -0.81
N TRP A 141 10.58 -0.68 0.27
CA TRP A 141 12.04 -0.63 0.41
C TRP A 141 12.42 -1.37 1.66
N TYR A 142 13.33 -2.33 1.55
CA TYR A 142 13.74 -3.14 2.69
C TYR A 142 15.17 -3.64 2.52
N LYS A 143 15.75 -4.11 3.63
CA LYS A 143 16.97 -4.90 3.63
C LYS A 143 16.61 -6.33 3.98
N GLU A 144 17.24 -7.26 3.28
CA GLU A 144 17.10 -8.69 3.56
C GLU A 144 18.46 -9.30 3.82
N TYR A 145 18.49 -10.18 4.79
CA TYR A 145 19.66 -10.93 5.24
C TYR A 145 19.29 -12.41 5.23
N ASP A 146 19.83 -13.14 4.28
CA ASP A 146 19.63 -14.57 4.11
C ASP A 146 20.82 -15.32 4.69
N THR A 147 20.59 -16.16 5.71
CA THR A 147 21.61 -17.08 6.21
C THR A 147 21.32 -18.45 5.66
N PHE A 148 22.26 -18.95 4.82
CA PHE A 148 22.18 -20.29 4.28
C PHE A 148 22.55 -21.36 5.32
N LYS A 149 22.06 -22.59 5.16
CA LYS A 149 22.38 -23.72 6.06
C LYS A 149 23.88 -24.04 6.11
N ASN A 150 24.66 -23.65 5.11
CA ASN A 150 26.13 -23.77 5.12
C ASN A 150 26.85 -22.60 5.81
N GLY A 151 26.11 -21.70 6.45
CA GLY A 151 26.65 -20.54 7.17
C GLY A 151 26.97 -19.32 6.30
N LYS A 152 26.82 -19.39 4.97
CA LYS A 152 26.98 -18.23 4.10
C LYS A 152 25.84 -17.25 4.37
N VAL A 153 26.17 -15.95 4.41
CA VAL A 153 25.18 -14.87 4.49
C VAL A 153 25.18 -14.10 3.18
N ASP A 154 24.00 -13.92 2.57
CA ASP A 154 23.75 -12.95 1.53
C ASP A 154 22.93 -11.79 2.10
N SER A 155 23.20 -10.57 1.67
CA SER A 155 22.48 -9.40 2.12
C SER A 155 22.35 -8.36 1.02
N ALA A 156 21.17 -7.82 0.89
CA ALA A 156 20.86 -6.83 -0.12
C ALA A 156 19.85 -5.80 0.36
N SER A 157 19.89 -4.61 -0.26
CA SER A 157 18.78 -3.67 -0.24
C SER A 157 17.88 -3.98 -1.42
N TRP A 158 16.60 -4.02 -1.18
CA TRP A 158 15.58 -4.33 -2.15
C TRP A 158 14.59 -3.18 -2.31
N HIS A 159 14.04 -3.08 -3.50
CA HIS A 159 12.91 -2.26 -3.83
C HIS A 159 11.96 -3.10 -4.68
N ASP A 160 10.75 -3.31 -4.20
CA ASP A 160 9.74 -4.07 -4.91
C ASP A 160 8.57 -3.18 -5.29
N ILE A 161 7.97 -3.47 -6.43
CA ILE A 161 6.72 -2.90 -6.91
C ILE A 161 5.72 -4.05 -6.98
N ASN A 162 4.66 -4.00 -6.16
CA ASN A 162 3.63 -5.02 -6.11
C ASN A 162 2.33 -4.45 -6.69
N GLN A 163 1.86 -4.98 -7.83
CA GLN A 163 0.54 -4.65 -8.36
C GLN A 163 -0.52 -5.50 -7.66
N VAL A 164 -1.54 -4.85 -7.12
CA VAL A 164 -2.61 -5.50 -6.38
C VAL A 164 -3.94 -5.34 -7.12
N LYS A 165 -4.68 -6.43 -7.23
CA LYS A 165 -6.03 -6.46 -7.78
C LYS A 165 -6.87 -7.46 -6.99
N ASP A 166 -8.10 -7.07 -6.62
CA ASP A 166 -9.06 -7.90 -5.89
C ASP A 166 -8.45 -8.55 -4.62
N GLY A 167 -7.63 -7.78 -3.87
CA GLY A 167 -6.97 -8.24 -2.66
C GLY A 167 -5.90 -9.31 -2.88
N LYS A 168 -5.30 -9.37 -4.08
CA LYS A 168 -4.22 -10.29 -4.43
C LYS A 168 -3.11 -9.58 -5.20
N ILE A 169 -1.86 -9.99 -4.97
CA ILE A 169 -0.74 -9.58 -5.80
C ILE A 169 -0.85 -10.35 -7.13
N ILE A 170 -0.96 -9.61 -8.25
CA ILE A 170 -1.05 -10.17 -9.60
C ILE A 170 0.26 -10.09 -10.38
N TRP A 171 1.10 -9.14 -10.01
CA TRP A 171 2.43 -8.93 -10.56
C TRP A 171 3.34 -8.30 -9.52
N TYR A 172 4.63 -8.66 -9.52
CA TYR A 172 5.64 -7.89 -8.82
C TYR A 172 6.94 -7.81 -9.60
N SER A 173 7.65 -6.70 -9.39
CA SER A 173 8.99 -6.46 -9.94
C SER A 173 9.96 -6.18 -8.81
N GLN A 174 11.15 -6.77 -8.89
CA GLN A 174 12.16 -6.68 -7.85
C GLN A 174 13.45 -6.01 -8.36
N TYR A 175 13.98 -5.12 -7.55
CA TYR A 175 15.26 -4.46 -7.78
C TYR A 175 16.19 -4.73 -6.61
N LYS A 176 17.34 -5.37 -6.88
CA LYS A 176 18.33 -5.77 -5.88
C LYS A 176 19.59 -4.91 -5.97
N ARG A 177 20.03 -4.37 -4.84
CA ARG A 177 21.33 -3.77 -4.67
C ARG A 177 22.12 -4.52 -3.59
N PRO A 178 23.16 -5.31 -3.97
CA PRO A 178 24.00 -6.00 -3.01
C PRO A 178 24.61 -5.04 -1.98
N MET A 179 24.62 -5.43 -0.71
CA MET A 179 25.30 -4.67 0.33
C MET A 179 26.78 -5.05 0.36
N LYS A 180 27.66 -4.05 0.49
CA LYS A 180 29.10 -4.31 0.65
C LYS A 180 29.33 -5.04 1.99
N LYS A 181 30.09 -6.11 1.96
CA LYS A 181 30.61 -6.71 3.19
C LYS A 181 31.48 -5.67 3.90
N LYS A 182 31.18 -5.42 5.17
CA LYS A 182 32.05 -4.64 6.03
C LYS A 182 33.27 -5.47 6.44
#